data_0da98e5330fdb457755ce337dfe36a38
#
_entry.id   0da98e5330fdb457755ce337dfe36a38
#
_cell.length_a   1.000
_cell.length_b   1.000
_cell.length_c   1.000
_cell.angle_alpha   90.00
_cell.angle_beta   90.00
_cell.angle_gamma   90.00
#
_symmetry.space_group_name_H-M   'P 1'
#
loop_
_entity.id
_entity.type
_entity.pdbx_description
1 polymer ?
#
loop_
_entity_poly.entity_id
_entity_poly.type
_entity_poly.pdbx_seq_one_letter_code
_entity_poly.pdbx_strand_id
1 'polypeptide(L)'
;YWMRASEVYFLLAEAALHGFAVGGTAESLYEKGIEMSFEENGIASSEVADYMSSGLKPSAYSFHLTNPGVNVDVPAVTEATTAWSGTDEEKLEKIMIQKWIALYPNGQEAWSEYRRTGYPKLHSVVTNYSNGEVDSEVGIRRMRFPTNKSTSAEDIANLESARKLLRGGLDKAGTRLWWDNKNH
;
A
#
# COMPACT_ATOMS: atom_id res chain seq x y z
N TYR A 1 -13.31 -11.87 -7.72
CA TYR A 1 -12.02 -12.39 -8.21
C TYR A 1 -11.08 -12.57 -7.03
N TRP A 2 -10.33 -13.69 -7.00
CA TRP A 2 -9.32 -13.96 -5.96
C TRP A 2 -8.02 -13.23 -6.26
N MET A 3 -7.66 -13.14 -7.54
CA MET A 3 -6.47 -12.53 -8.04
C MET A 3 -6.73 -12.09 -9.49
N ARG A 4 -6.18 -10.95 -9.87
CA ARG A 4 -6.27 -10.41 -11.22
C ARG A 4 -4.99 -10.68 -11.98
N ALA A 5 -5.04 -10.73 -13.32
CA ALA A 5 -3.86 -10.91 -14.14
C ALA A 5 -2.88 -9.74 -13.98
N SER A 6 -3.40 -8.51 -13.89
CA SER A 6 -2.60 -7.31 -13.61
C SER A 6 -1.76 -7.44 -12.34
N GLU A 7 -2.35 -7.96 -11.26
CA GLU A 7 -1.65 -8.20 -10.00
C GLU A 7 -0.48 -9.18 -10.17
N VAL A 8 -0.69 -10.27 -10.91
CA VAL A 8 0.37 -11.26 -11.19
C VAL A 8 1.54 -10.61 -11.93
N TYR A 9 1.27 -9.78 -12.95
CA TYR A 9 2.34 -9.11 -13.68
C TYR A 9 3.11 -8.10 -12.82
N PHE A 10 2.46 -7.40 -11.90
CA PHE A 10 3.18 -6.52 -10.96
C PHE A 10 4.04 -7.31 -9.96
N LEU A 11 3.59 -8.48 -9.50
CA LEU A 11 4.41 -9.38 -8.68
C LEU A 11 5.62 -9.91 -9.46
N LEU A 12 5.44 -10.26 -10.72
CA LEU A 12 6.55 -10.68 -11.60
C LEU A 12 7.51 -9.52 -11.87
N ALA A 13 7.01 -8.29 -12.06
CA ALA A 13 7.83 -7.10 -12.23
C ALA A 13 8.72 -6.85 -11.00
N GLU A 14 8.15 -6.94 -9.80
CA GLU A 14 8.91 -6.86 -8.55
C GLU A 14 9.95 -7.97 -8.45
N ALA A 15 9.59 -9.22 -8.74
CA ALA A 15 10.52 -10.34 -8.72
C ALA A 15 11.68 -10.14 -9.70
N ALA A 16 11.40 -9.69 -10.93
CA ALA A 16 12.43 -9.37 -11.92
C ALA A 16 13.34 -8.23 -11.44
N LEU A 17 12.78 -7.19 -10.79
CA LEU A 17 13.54 -6.09 -10.22
C LEU A 17 14.53 -6.58 -9.13
N HIS A 18 14.15 -7.62 -8.39
CA HIS A 18 15.02 -8.28 -7.40
C HIS A 18 15.95 -9.35 -8.01
N GLY A 19 16.02 -9.47 -9.34
CA GLY A 19 16.96 -10.36 -10.05
C GLY A 19 16.47 -11.79 -10.22
N PHE A 20 15.21 -12.11 -9.98
CA PHE A 20 14.66 -13.43 -10.25
C PHE A 20 14.36 -13.60 -11.74
N ALA A 21 14.64 -14.80 -12.28
CA ALA A 21 14.33 -15.15 -13.66
C ALA A 21 12.84 -15.53 -13.79
N VAL A 22 12.02 -14.59 -14.24
CA VAL A 22 10.56 -14.73 -14.31
C VAL A 22 9.97 -14.59 -15.73
N GLY A 23 10.80 -14.71 -16.75
CA GLY A 23 10.36 -14.73 -18.15
C GLY A 23 10.15 -13.34 -18.78
N GLY A 24 10.64 -12.27 -18.15
CA GLY A 24 10.60 -10.91 -18.68
C GLY A 24 11.51 -9.96 -17.90
N THR A 25 11.69 -8.75 -18.41
CA THR A 25 12.34 -7.68 -17.67
C THR A 25 11.35 -7.02 -16.70
N ALA A 26 11.83 -6.39 -15.64
CA ALA A 26 10.98 -5.65 -14.72
C ALA A 26 10.13 -4.60 -15.44
N GLU A 27 10.71 -3.90 -16.44
CA GLU A 27 10.02 -2.93 -17.29
C GLU A 27 8.87 -3.57 -18.08
N SER A 28 9.16 -4.60 -18.88
CA SER A 28 8.16 -5.24 -19.73
C SER A 28 7.00 -5.86 -18.93
N LEU A 29 7.29 -6.36 -17.74
CA LEU A 29 6.28 -6.94 -16.85
C LEU A 29 5.45 -5.85 -16.15
N TYR A 30 6.06 -4.71 -15.80
CA TYR A 30 5.36 -3.54 -15.28
C TYR A 30 4.38 -2.97 -16.32
N GLU A 31 4.85 -2.77 -17.54
CA GLU A 31 4.01 -2.30 -18.67
C GLU A 31 2.85 -3.27 -18.93
N LYS A 32 3.14 -4.58 -18.92
CA LYS A 32 2.11 -5.60 -19.10
C LYS A 32 1.09 -5.60 -17.96
N GLY A 33 1.52 -5.31 -16.73
CA GLY A 33 0.63 -5.14 -15.59
C GLY A 33 -0.37 -4.00 -15.78
N ILE A 34 0.09 -2.86 -16.30
CA ILE A 34 -0.77 -1.72 -16.65
C ILE A 34 -1.74 -2.09 -17.78
N GLU A 35 -1.25 -2.70 -18.85
CA GLU A 35 -2.07 -3.15 -19.97
C GLU A 35 -3.20 -4.08 -19.50
N MET A 36 -2.87 -5.09 -18.70
CA MET A 36 -3.86 -6.01 -18.15
C MET A 36 -4.86 -5.31 -17.22
N SER A 37 -4.42 -4.32 -16.44
CA SER A 37 -5.33 -3.52 -15.61
C SER A 37 -6.34 -2.72 -16.45
N PHE A 38 -5.91 -2.18 -17.57
CA PHE A 38 -6.80 -1.49 -18.52
C PHE A 38 -7.82 -2.45 -19.11
N GLU A 39 -7.36 -3.61 -19.60
CA GLU A 39 -8.23 -4.65 -20.15
C GLU A 39 -9.28 -5.13 -19.14
N GLU A 40 -8.86 -5.41 -17.91
CA GLU A 40 -9.74 -5.87 -16.81
C GLU A 40 -10.82 -4.85 -16.43
N ASN A 41 -10.58 -3.57 -16.71
CA ASN A 41 -11.51 -2.48 -16.46
C ASN A 41 -12.23 -1.99 -17.72
N GLY A 42 -12.07 -2.69 -18.85
CA GLY A 42 -12.75 -2.36 -20.12
C GLY A 42 -12.26 -1.07 -20.78
N ILE A 43 -11.03 -0.64 -20.47
CA ILE A 43 -10.39 0.52 -21.09
C ILE A 43 -9.63 0.05 -22.33
N ALA A 44 -9.71 0.81 -23.42
CA ALA A 44 -9.10 0.45 -24.69
C ALA A 44 -7.56 0.38 -24.56
N SER A 45 -6.94 -0.63 -25.16
CA SER A 45 -5.48 -0.80 -25.16
C SER A 45 -4.74 0.37 -25.83
N SER A 46 -5.40 1.11 -26.72
CA SER A 46 -4.85 2.35 -27.32
C SER A 46 -4.53 3.43 -26.29
N GLU A 47 -5.20 3.44 -25.15
CA GLU A 47 -5.01 4.44 -24.09
C GLU A 47 -3.78 4.15 -23.22
N VAL A 48 -3.24 2.93 -23.27
CA VAL A 48 -2.11 2.50 -22.40
C VAL A 48 -0.86 3.30 -22.69
N ALA A 49 -0.50 3.48 -23.96
CA ALA A 49 0.69 4.22 -24.36
C ALA A 49 0.61 5.70 -23.93
N ASP A 50 -0.55 6.32 -24.08
CA ASP A 50 -0.78 7.69 -23.66
C ASP A 50 -0.72 7.82 -22.13
N TYR A 51 -1.30 6.87 -21.40
CA TYR A 51 -1.20 6.82 -19.95
C TYR A 51 0.24 6.70 -19.47
N MET A 52 1.03 5.79 -20.04
CA MET A 52 2.42 5.57 -19.65
C MET A 52 3.33 6.75 -19.96
N SER A 53 3.06 7.48 -21.04
CA SER A 53 3.81 8.68 -21.43
C SER A 53 3.30 9.98 -20.79
N SER A 54 2.16 9.94 -20.12
CA SER A 54 1.47 11.13 -19.59
C SER A 54 2.24 11.87 -18.49
N GLY A 55 3.19 11.22 -17.82
CA GLY A 55 3.88 11.79 -16.66
C GLY A 55 2.97 11.99 -15.43
N LEU A 56 1.79 11.36 -15.42
CA LEU A 56 0.88 11.40 -14.27
C LEU A 56 1.56 10.87 -13.03
N LYS A 57 1.29 11.51 -11.92
CA LYS A 57 1.79 11.15 -10.58
C LYS A 57 0.75 11.49 -9.51
N PRO A 58 0.82 10.89 -8.32
CA PRO A 58 0.00 11.30 -7.19
C PRO A 58 0.19 12.80 -6.91
N SER A 59 -0.91 13.53 -6.87
CA SER A 59 -0.91 14.99 -6.72
C SER A 59 -1.13 15.42 -5.27
N ALA A 60 -0.88 16.69 -4.99
CA ALA A 60 -1.34 17.33 -3.77
C ALA A 60 -2.87 17.23 -3.69
N TYR A 61 -3.38 17.12 -2.49
CA TYR A 61 -4.81 17.03 -2.22
C TYR A 61 -5.26 18.23 -1.40
N SER A 62 -6.32 18.89 -1.87
CA SER A 62 -6.95 19.98 -1.17
C SER A 62 -8.45 19.71 -1.05
N PHE A 63 -8.97 19.82 0.15
CA PHE A 63 -10.38 19.68 0.43
C PHE A 63 -10.82 20.80 1.38
N HIS A 64 -11.67 21.69 0.87
CA HIS A 64 -12.17 22.83 1.62
C HIS A 64 -13.70 22.77 1.72
N LEU A 65 -14.20 22.68 2.95
CA LEU A 65 -15.62 22.88 3.21
C LEU A 65 -15.90 24.33 3.54
N THR A 66 -17.15 24.75 3.33
CA THR A 66 -17.65 26.06 3.79
C THR A 66 -17.55 26.27 5.29
N ASN A 67 -17.43 25.19 6.07
CA ASN A 67 -17.16 25.24 7.50
C ASN A 67 -15.65 25.38 7.74
N PRO A 68 -15.14 26.49 8.31
CA PRO A 68 -13.71 26.78 8.42
C PRO A 68 -12.90 25.80 9.29
N GLY A 69 -13.52 24.83 9.96
CA GLY A 69 -12.82 23.81 10.74
C GLY A 69 -12.41 22.54 9.98
N VAL A 70 -12.68 22.44 8.68
CA VAL A 70 -12.52 21.19 7.90
C VAL A 70 -11.74 21.40 6.60
N ASN A 71 -10.81 22.34 6.60
CA ASN A 71 -9.91 22.52 5.46
C ASN A 71 -8.69 21.62 5.61
N VAL A 72 -8.42 20.84 4.58
CA VAL A 72 -7.28 19.93 4.49
C VAL A 72 -6.49 20.26 3.24
N ASP A 73 -5.24 20.64 3.42
CA ASP A 73 -4.27 20.84 2.34
C ASP A 73 -3.06 19.98 2.65
N VAL A 74 -2.79 19.01 1.79
CA VAL A 74 -1.63 18.12 1.90
C VAL A 74 -0.81 18.12 0.63
N PRO A 75 0.52 18.24 0.71
CA PRO A 75 1.39 18.23 -0.45
C PRO A 75 1.39 16.86 -1.14
N ALA A 76 1.89 16.81 -2.38
CA ALA A 76 2.17 15.54 -3.03
C ALA A 76 3.18 14.73 -2.19
N VAL A 77 2.92 13.44 -2.04
CA VAL A 77 3.74 12.53 -1.20
C VAL A 77 4.85 11.85 -2.00
N THR A 78 4.83 11.96 -3.32
CA THR A 78 5.82 11.36 -4.21
C THR A 78 5.92 12.10 -5.54
N GLU A 79 7.07 11.97 -6.20
CA GLU A 79 7.32 12.42 -7.57
C GLU A 79 7.30 11.26 -8.58
N ALA A 80 6.95 10.05 -8.15
CA ALA A 80 6.91 8.88 -9.03
C ALA A 80 5.84 9.03 -10.11
N THR A 81 6.28 9.03 -11.37
CA THR A 81 5.42 9.05 -12.56
C THR A 81 5.15 7.65 -13.08
N THR A 82 4.25 7.54 -14.06
CA THR A 82 3.94 6.28 -14.75
C THR A 82 5.10 5.75 -15.58
N ALA A 83 5.98 6.61 -16.08
CA ALA A 83 7.11 6.22 -16.94
C ALA A 83 8.15 5.38 -16.18
N TRP A 84 8.64 4.32 -16.82
CA TRP A 84 9.68 3.45 -16.26
C TRP A 84 11.04 4.14 -16.26
N SER A 85 11.49 4.60 -15.10
CA SER A 85 12.77 5.32 -14.94
C SER A 85 13.15 5.38 -13.46
N GLY A 86 14.42 5.70 -13.20
CA GLY A 86 14.95 5.92 -11.85
C GLY A 86 15.71 4.73 -11.28
N THR A 87 16.03 4.81 -10.01
CA THR A 87 16.68 3.76 -9.21
C THR A 87 15.74 2.56 -9.01
N ASP A 88 16.27 1.44 -8.53
CA ASP A 88 15.44 0.25 -8.27
C ASP A 88 14.40 0.51 -7.17
N GLU A 89 14.68 1.34 -6.17
CA GLU A 89 13.69 1.72 -5.17
C GLU A 89 12.58 2.60 -5.76
N GLU A 90 12.91 3.55 -6.64
CA GLU A 90 11.90 4.36 -7.36
C GLU A 90 11.07 3.50 -8.33
N LYS A 91 11.67 2.51 -8.96
CA LYS A 91 10.94 1.55 -9.80
C LYS A 91 10.01 0.67 -8.96
N LEU A 92 10.46 0.23 -7.78
CA LEU A 92 9.60 -0.50 -6.85
C LEU A 92 8.39 0.35 -6.43
N GLU A 93 8.60 1.63 -6.10
CA GLU A 93 7.52 2.56 -5.79
C GLU A 93 6.50 2.65 -6.94
N LYS A 94 6.98 2.75 -8.20
CA LYS A 94 6.11 2.79 -9.39
C LYS A 94 5.31 1.51 -9.57
N ILE A 95 5.93 0.34 -9.41
CA ILE A 95 5.24 -0.95 -9.45
C ILE A 95 4.12 -0.98 -8.40
N MET A 96 4.42 -0.57 -7.17
CA MET A 96 3.47 -0.61 -6.06
C MET A 96 2.33 0.40 -6.23
N ILE A 97 2.57 1.58 -6.78
CA ILE A 97 1.52 2.54 -7.11
C ILE A 97 0.55 1.95 -8.14
N GLN A 98 1.06 1.37 -9.23
CA GLN A 98 0.21 0.79 -10.26
C GLN A 98 -0.52 -0.46 -9.76
N LYS A 99 0.14 -1.30 -8.96
CA LYS A 99 -0.50 -2.44 -8.29
C LYS A 99 -1.62 -1.99 -7.36
N TRP A 100 -1.42 -0.92 -6.57
CA TRP A 100 -2.44 -0.35 -5.70
C TRP A 100 -3.69 0.08 -6.48
N ILE A 101 -3.52 0.75 -7.62
CA ILE A 101 -4.62 1.15 -8.50
C ILE A 101 -5.35 -0.09 -9.05
N ALA A 102 -4.59 -1.06 -9.55
CA ALA A 102 -5.14 -2.30 -10.12
C ALA A 102 -5.89 -3.17 -9.11
N LEU A 103 -5.49 -3.13 -7.85
CA LEU A 103 -6.12 -3.89 -6.76
C LEU A 103 -7.52 -3.38 -6.39
N TYR A 104 -7.93 -2.19 -6.83
CA TYR A 104 -9.27 -1.69 -6.50
C TYR A 104 -10.37 -2.65 -7.03
N PRO A 105 -11.37 -3.05 -6.20
CA PRO A 105 -11.63 -2.65 -4.81
C PRO A 105 -11.09 -3.64 -3.74
N ASN A 106 -10.04 -4.43 -4.03
CA ASN A 106 -9.45 -5.38 -3.07
C ASN A 106 -8.57 -4.65 -2.03
N GLY A 107 -9.20 -3.94 -1.11
CA GLY A 107 -8.50 -3.14 -0.10
C GLY A 107 -7.68 -3.97 0.90
N GLN A 108 -8.02 -5.24 1.12
CA GLN A 108 -7.28 -6.12 2.04
C GLN A 108 -5.89 -6.43 1.49
N GLU A 109 -5.79 -6.76 0.21
CA GLU A 109 -4.51 -7.02 -0.45
C GLU A 109 -3.69 -5.72 -0.57
N ALA A 110 -4.32 -4.63 -1.01
CA ALA A 110 -3.69 -3.33 -1.09
C ALA A 110 -3.08 -2.89 0.26
N TRP A 111 -3.81 -3.07 1.36
CA TRP A 111 -3.31 -2.78 2.71
C TRP A 111 -2.17 -3.71 3.13
N SER A 112 -2.18 -4.98 2.73
CA SER A 112 -1.10 -5.92 3.00
C SER A 112 0.18 -5.52 2.26
N GLU A 113 0.08 -5.13 1.00
CA GLU A 113 1.19 -4.64 0.20
C GLU A 113 1.77 -3.32 0.73
N TYR A 114 0.91 -2.38 1.11
CA TYR A 114 1.34 -1.15 1.76
C TYR A 114 2.18 -1.43 3.02
N ARG A 115 1.74 -2.35 3.87
CA ARG A 115 2.49 -2.71 5.08
C ARG A 115 3.81 -3.42 4.77
N ARG A 116 3.85 -4.24 3.71
CA ARG A 116 5.03 -5.00 3.30
C ARG A 116 6.09 -4.09 2.66
N THR A 117 5.68 -3.23 1.75
CA THR A 117 6.58 -2.45 0.90
C THR A 117 6.76 -1.01 1.34
N GLY A 118 5.77 -0.45 2.05
CA GLY A 118 5.68 0.96 2.35
C GLY A 118 5.11 1.82 1.23
N TYR A 119 4.70 1.21 0.15
CA TYR A 119 4.15 1.91 -1.00
C TYR A 119 2.69 1.51 -1.26
N PRO A 120 1.90 2.39 -1.85
CA PRO A 120 2.24 3.78 -2.17
C PRO A 120 2.43 4.62 -0.91
N LYS A 121 3.21 5.70 -0.98
CA LYS A 121 3.23 6.70 0.08
C LYS A 121 1.84 7.31 0.20
N LEU A 122 1.28 7.29 1.39
CA LEU A 122 -0.05 7.83 1.67
C LEU A 122 0.08 9.15 2.41
N HIS A 123 -0.94 10.02 2.25
CA HIS A 123 -1.02 11.24 3.02
C HIS A 123 -1.17 10.94 4.52
N SER A 124 -0.46 11.69 5.34
CA SER A 124 -0.62 11.65 6.80
C SER A 124 -2.03 12.03 7.22
N VAL A 125 -2.49 11.48 8.32
CA VAL A 125 -3.78 11.86 8.91
C VAL A 125 -3.66 13.24 9.55
N VAL A 126 -4.32 14.24 8.96
CA VAL A 126 -4.26 15.64 9.42
C VAL A 126 -4.82 15.82 10.84
N THR A 127 -5.92 15.14 11.15
CA THR A 127 -6.52 15.17 12.49
C THR A 127 -6.69 13.74 13.01
N ASN A 128 -5.94 13.40 14.05
CA ASN A 128 -5.88 12.05 14.59
C ASN A 128 -6.62 11.94 15.92
N TYR A 129 -7.77 11.29 15.91
CA TYR A 129 -8.59 11.04 17.10
C TYR A 129 -8.34 9.68 17.75
N SER A 130 -7.27 8.99 17.40
CA SER A 130 -7.01 7.63 17.89
C SER A 130 -6.51 7.57 19.34
N ASN A 131 -6.27 8.69 20.00
CA ASN A 131 -5.72 8.77 21.36
C ASN A 131 -4.39 7.99 21.53
N GLY A 132 -3.54 8.01 20.50
CA GLY A 132 -2.25 7.34 20.51
C GLY A 132 -2.30 5.84 20.17
N GLU A 133 -3.42 5.35 19.67
CA GLU A 133 -3.54 3.98 19.13
C GLU A 133 -2.82 3.82 17.79
N VAL A 134 -2.85 4.88 16.99
CA VAL A 134 -2.29 4.94 15.64
C VAL A 134 -1.47 6.21 15.49
N ASP A 135 -0.28 6.10 14.94
CA ASP A 135 0.52 7.24 14.51
C ASP A 135 -0.05 7.82 13.20
N SER A 136 -0.03 9.15 13.06
CA SER A 136 -0.60 9.85 11.90
C SER A 136 0.13 9.57 10.59
N GLU A 137 1.44 9.35 10.65
CA GLU A 137 2.29 9.07 9.49
C GLU A 137 2.24 7.59 9.09
N VAL A 138 2.22 6.72 10.12
CA VAL A 138 2.35 5.27 9.93
C VAL A 138 1.01 4.59 9.61
N GLY A 139 -0.07 5.13 10.13
CA GLY A 139 -1.41 4.56 9.95
C GLY A 139 -1.65 3.25 10.70
N ILE A 140 -2.72 2.56 10.33
CA ILE A 140 -3.09 1.26 10.93
C ILE A 140 -2.22 0.16 10.33
N ARG A 141 -1.53 -0.58 11.20
CA ARG A 141 -0.59 -1.67 10.81
C ARG A 141 -1.12 -3.06 11.10
N ARG A 142 -2.05 -3.20 12.04
CA ARG A 142 -2.67 -4.48 12.41
C ARG A 142 -4.03 -4.30 13.07
N MET A 143 -4.80 -5.36 13.13
CA MET A 143 -5.95 -5.41 14.03
C MET A 143 -5.47 -5.72 15.45
N ARG A 144 -6.06 -5.07 16.46
CA ARG A 144 -5.79 -5.40 17.86
C ARG A 144 -6.28 -6.80 18.19
N PHE A 145 -5.69 -7.41 19.19
CA PHE A 145 -6.26 -8.64 19.74
C PHE A 145 -7.64 -8.37 20.33
N PRO A 146 -8.57 -9.35 20.24
CA PRO A 146 -9.89 -9.19 20.79
C PRO A 146 -9.81 -9.01 22.31
N THR A 147 -10.61 -8.07 22.82
CA THR A 147 -10.82 -7.85 24.25
C THR A 147 -12.09 -8.57 24.67
N ASN A 148 -12.00 -9.85 24.97
CA ASN A 148 -13.14 -10.61 25.44
C ASN A 148 -13.09 -10.74 26.98
N LYS A 149 -14.14 -10.28 27.65
CA LYS A 149 -14.24 -10.31 29.12
C LYS A 149 -14.52 -11.71 29.68
N SER A 150 -14.86 -12.67 28.82
CA SER A 150 -15.19 -14.05 29.18
C SER A 150 -14.15 -15.08 28.74
N THR A 151 -12.91 -14.68 28.59
CA THR A 151 -11.78 -15.56 28.22
C THR A 151 -11.40 -16.48 29.37
N SER A 152 -11.10 -17.74 29.04
CA SER A 152 -10.55 -18.70 30.00
C SER A 152 -9.13 -18.29 30.47
N ALA A 153 -8.64 -18.89 31.55
CA ALA A 153 -7.26 -18.68 31.99
C ALA A 153 -6.22 -19.06 30.92
N GLU A 154 -6.53 -20.08 30.12
CA GLU A 154 -5.70 -20.52 28.98
C GLU A 154 -5.68 -19.46 27.89
N ASP A 155 -6.82 -18.88 27.50
CA ASP A 155 -6.91 -17.83 26.49
C ASP A 155 -6.14 -16.59 26.92
N ILE A 156 -6.21 -16.23 28.22
CA ILE A 156 -5.45 -15.11 28.79
C ILE A 156 -3.95 -15.37 28.67
N ALA A 157 -3.49 -16.57 29.03
CA ALA A 157 -2.07 -16.94 28.95
C ALA A 157 -1.58 -16.93 27.49
N ASN A 158 -2.38 -17.44 26.57
CA ASN A 158 -2.09 -17.41 25.11
C ASN A 158 -2.02 -15.97 24.59
N LEU A 159 -2.94 -15.11 25.00
CA LEU A 159 -2.95 -13.70 24.62
C LEU A 159 -1.71 -12.96 25.15
N GLU A 160 -1.35 -13.18 26.42
CA GLU A 160 -0.12 -12.59 26.99
C GLU A 160 1.14 -13.07 26.28
N SER A 161 1.19 -14.34 25.89
CA SER A 161 2.30 -14.89 25.10
C SER A 161 2.36 -14.25 23.71
N ALA A 162 1.23 -14.08 23.03
CA ALA A 162 1.14 -13.43 21.72
C ALA A 162 1.54 -11.95 21.80
N ARG A 163 1.16 -11.23 22.85
CA ARG A 163 1.56 -9.82 23.07
C ARG A 163 3.05 -9.64 23.18
N LYS A 164 3.76 -10.58 23.82
CA LYS A 164 5.22 -10.53 23.93
C LYS A 164 5.95 -10.61 22.58
N LEU A 165 5.30 -11.14 21.55
CA LEU A 165 5.83 -11.20 20.19
C LEU A 165 5.65 -9.88 19.42
N LEU A 166 4.86 -8.95 19.94
CA LEU A 166 4.67 -7.65 19.31
C LEU A 166 5.89 -6.77 19.56
N ARG A 167 6.28 -6.00 18.56
CA ARG A 167 7.33 -5.00 18.68
C ARG A 167 6.95 -3.95 19.74
N GLY A 168 7.80 -3.81 20.75
CA GLY A 168 7.54 -2.92 21.88
C GLY A 168 6.45 -3.42 22.85
N GLY A 169 5.91 -4.63 22.68
CA GLY A 169 4.95 -5.25 23.61
C GLY A 169 3.57 -4.60 23.70
N LEU A 170 3.29 -3.59 22.87
CA LEU A 170 2.05 -2.82 22.93
C LEU A 170 1.02 -3.36 21.93
N ASP A 171 -0.14 -3.76 22.44
CA ASP A 171 -1.29 -4.18 21.60
C ASP A 171 -2.07 -2.97 21.10
N LYS A 172 -1.44 -2.22 20.16
CA LYS A 172 -2.04 -1.07 19.47
C LYS A 172 -2.26 -1.37 18.01
N ALA A 173 -3.21 -0.69 17.39
CA ALA A 173 -3.47 -0.80 15.96
C ALA A 173 -2.29 -0.30 15.09
N GLY A 174 -1.50 0.65 15.60
CA GLY A 174 -0.28 1.13 14.94
C GLY A 174 0.96 0.26 15.18
N THR A 175 0.89 -0.80 16.01
CA THR A 175 2.05 -1.66 16.28
C THR A 175 2.39 -2.51 15.06
N ARG A 176 3.63 -2.44 14.59
CA ARG A 176 4.10 -3.19 13.42
C ARG A 176 4.24 -4.68 13.72
N LEU A 177 3.96 -5.52 12.74
CA LEU A 177 4.25 -6.95 12.76
C LEU A 177 5.74 -7.21 12.45
N TRP A 178 6.21 -8.43 12.71
CA TRP A 178 7.62 -8.80 12.52
C TRP A 178 8.13 -8.63 11.07
N TRP A 179 7.25 -8.79 10.09
CA TRP A 179 7.55 -8.65 8.66
C TRP A 179 7.36 -7.22 8.12
N ASP A 180 6.70 -6.35 8.88
CA ASP A 180 6.47 -4.96 8.55
C ASP A 180 7.69 -4.13 8.96
N ASN A 181 8.73 -4.14 8.12
CA ASN A 181 10.07 -3.63 8.46
C ASN A 181 10.44 -2.33 7.76
N LYS A 182 9.71 -1.93 6.72
CA LYS A 182 10.03 -0.70 6.00
C LYS A 182 9.74 0.51 6.88
N ASN A 183 10.75 1.35 7.05
CA ASN A 183 10.60 2.68 7.65
C ASN A 183 10.18 3.63 6.53
N HIS A 184 9.14 4.40 6.77
CA HIS A 184 8.65 5.42 5.87
C HIS A 184 9.06 6.77 6.41
#